data_6612714c16b991229d4759d1d54398ee
#
_entry.id   6612714c16b991229d4759d1d54398ee
#
_cell.length_a   1.000
_cell.length_b   1.000
_cell.length_c   1.000
_cell.angle_alpha   90.00
_cell.angle_beta   90.00
_cell.angle_gamma   90.00
#
_symmetry.space_group_name_H-M   'P 1'
#
loop_
_entity.id
_entity.type
_entity.pdbx_description
1 polymer ?
#
loop_
_entity_poly.entity_id
_entity_poly.type
_entity_poly.pdbx_seq_one_letter_code
_entity_poly.pdbx_strand_id
1 'polypeptide(L)'
;YMLMADLGADVIKIETPGKGDNNRKSGYLFGETSSFFETNNRGVKSLTLNLKSEKGQKILHKLVKEADIFGQNFRPGVAKKLNFDYETLEKINPKIIYASVSAYGPDAPDGHLPGTDAVGQALSGIAEAYSIPGNNLRTGVASVADETCAILTFGGILAAYINAQKTGKGQKLETSLVGSAFRLQGWTMTTAMWSNKPPITGARINGTRERPGIAACFNDKNGKPFALQLEPNSWLDAMNVLGFKDKLEKDGLLDLGLAFESEDKKTEILDKLAELFSTNERDHWISILRKADKISTHVNTMLEASSDPNIVNNNYVTEVWYPELNKNLKVHGTPWKFSKTPANIKRAPKLGEHNSEILKNLGYTAVSYTHLRAHETSKH
;
A
#
# COMPACT_ATOMS: atom_id res chain seq x y z
N TYR A 1 -10.29 -4.54 -2.42
CA TYR A 1 -11.19 -5.71 -2.56
C TYR A 1 -10.40 -7.02 -2.56
N MET A 2 -9.20 -7.05 -3.10
CA MET A 2 -8.32 -8.22 -3.04
C MET A 2 -8.12 -8.72 -1.60
N LEU A 3 -7.85 -7.83 -0.64
CA LEU A 3 -7.74 -8.20 0.77
C LEU A 3 -9.01 -8.84 1.33
N MET A 4 -10.18 -8.41 0.86
CA MET A 4 -11.46 -9.06 1.24
C MET A 4 -11.56 -10.47 0.66
N ALA A 5 -11.16 -10.66 -0.60
CA ALA A 5 -11.14 -11.97 -1.23
C ALA A 5 -10.19 -12.94 -0.52
N ASP A 6 -9.00 -12.51 -0.13
CA ASP A 6 -8.06 -13.28 0.68
C ASP A 6 -8.68 -13.76 2.01
N LEU A 7 -9.58 -12.95 2.58
CA LEU A 7 -10.27 -13.22 3.85
C LEU A 7 -11.63 -13.90 3.68
N GLY A 8 -11.97 -14.34 2.46
CA GLY A 8 -13.13 -15.18 2.20
C GLY A 8 -14.38 -14.48 1.65
N ALA A 9 -14.31 -13.18 1.33
CA ALA A 9 -15.40 -12.51 0.64
C ALA A 9 -15.53 -13.01 -0.82
N ASP A 10 -16.77 -13.14 -1.31
CA ASP A 10 -17.06 -13.39 -2.71
C ASP A 10 -17.02 -12.06 -3.48
N VAL A 11 -15.92 -11.79 -4.14
CA VAL A 11 -15.65 -10.52 -4.83
C VAL A 11 -15.79 -10.68 -6.33
N ILE A 12 -16.69 -9.93 -6.95
CA ILE A 12 -16.88 -9.88 -8.40
C ILE A 12 -16.32 -8.57 -8.93
N LYS A 13 -15.27 -8.68 -9.75
CA LYS A 13 -14.72 -7.56 -10.50
C LYS A 13 -15.40 -7.45 -11.86
N ILE A 14 -16.04 -6.33 -12.12
CA ILE A 14 -16.65 -6.04 -13.41
C ILE A 14 -15.64 -5.32 -14.30
N GLU A 15 -15.43 -5.86 -15.50
CA GLU A 15 -14.44 -5.39 -16.46
C GLU A 15 -15.05 -5.12 -17.83
N THR A 16 -14.43 -4.23 -18.60
CA THR A 16 -14.85 -3.96 -19.98
C THR A 16 -14.57 -5.19 -20.88
N PRO A 17 -15.55 -5.66 -21.66
CA PRO A 17 -15.34 -6.77 -22.58
C PRO A 17 -14.17 -6.56 -23.53
N GLY A 18 -13.42 -7.61 -23.82
CA GLY A 18 -12.27 -7.62 -24.74
C GLY A 18 -11.04 -6.86 -24.27
N LYS A 19 -11.21 -5.77 -23.49
CA LYS A 19 -10.11 -4.93 -23.03
C LYS A 19 -9.67 -5.27 -21.60
N GLY A 20 -10.62 -5.47 -20.71
CA GLY A 20 -10.36 -5.65 -19.27
C GLY A 20 -9.83 -4.42 -18.58
N ASP A 21 -9.26 -4.64 -17.40
CA ASP A 21 -8.53 -3.65 -16.62
C ASP A 21 -7.17 -3.33 -17.29
N ASN A 22 -6.78 -2.07 -17.27
CA ASN A 22 -5.48 -1.64 -17.84
C ASN A 22 -4.29 -2.35 -17.19
N ASN A 23 -4.38 -2.68 -15.91
CA ASN A 23 -3.33 -3.38 -15.18
C ASN A 23 -3.06 -4.81 -15.67
N ARG A 24 -3.96 -5.39 -16.50
CA ARG A 24 -3.70 -6.68 -17.16
C ARG A 24 -2.50 -6.65 -18.13
N LYS A 25 -2.13 -5.44 -18.59
CA LYS A 25 -1.03 -5.20 -19.54
C LYS A 25 0.12 -4.39 -18.94
N SER A 26 0.16 -4.24 -17.63
CA SER A 26 1.14 -3.42 -16.91
C SER A 26 2.04 -4.28 -16.02
N GLY A 27 3.20 -3.73 -15.63
CA GLY A 27 4.17 -4.42 -14.81
C GLY A 27 4.92 -5.52 -15.56
N TYR A 28 5.42 -6.51 -14.83
CA TYR A 28 6.10 -7.66 -15.43
C TYR A 28 5.08 -8.70 -15.89
N LEU A 29 5.26 -9.21 -17.11
CA LEU A 29 4.34 -10.15 -17.73
C LEU A 29 4.95 -11.54 -17.85
N PHE A 30 4.23 -12.55 -17.37
CA PHE A 30 4.42 -13.97 -17.69
C PHE A 30 3.30 -14.42 -18.63
N GLY A 31 3.54 -14.42 -19.95
CA GLY A 31 2.46 -14.62 -20.93
C GLY A 31 1.38 -13.54 -20.76
N GLU A 32 0.15 -13.97 -20.45
CA GLU A 32 -0.98 -13.06 -20.19
C GLU A 32 -1.13 -12.67 -18.70
N THR A 33 -0.30 -13.21 -17.81
CA THR A 33 -0.35 -12.92 -16.37
C THR A 33 0.50 -11.70 -16.04
N SER A 34 -0.15 -10.67 -15.52
CA SER A 34 0.47 -9.38 -15.14
C SER A 34 0.74 -9.32 -13.63
N SER A 35 1.94 -8.94 -13.24
CA SER A 35 2.28 -8.73 -11.83
C SER A 35 1.43 -7.64 -11.16
N PHE A 36 1.08 -6.57 -11.88
CA PHE A 36 0.22 -5.50 -11.33
C PHE A 36 -1.22 -5.98 -11.15
N PHE A 37 -1.75 -6.72 -12.13
CA PHE A 37 -3.10 -7.26 -12.00
C PHE A 37 -3.19 -8.30 -10.89
N GLU A 38 -2.19 -9.17 -10.79
CA GLU A 38 -2.10 -10.19 -9.75
C GLU A 38 -2.10 -9.59 -8.34
N THR A 39 -1.25 -8.58 -8.11
CA THR A 39 -1.14 -7.93 -6.79
C THR A 39 -2.48 -7.39 -6.30
N ASN A 40 -3.30 -6.83 -7.20
CA ASN A 40 -4.49 -6.08 -6.83
C ASN A 40 -5.81 -6.84 -7.04
N ASN A 41 -5.78 -8.00 -7.74
CA ASN A 41 -7.00 -8.70 -8.16
C ASN A 41 -6.96 -10.22 -7.94
N ARG A 42 -6.00 -10.73 -7.18
CA ARG A 42 -5.98 -12.15 -6.84
C ARG A 42 -7.21 -12.54 -6.03
N GLY A 43 -7.69 -13.77 -6.22
CA GLY A 43 -8.82 -14.31 -5.49
C GLY A 43 -10.20 -13.76 -5.87
N VAL A 44 -10.27 -12.70 -6.71
CA VAL A 44 -11.56 -12.17 -7.17
C VAL A 44 -12.11 -12.98 -8.35
N LYS A 45 -13.41 -12.89 -8.62
CA LYS A 45 -14.06 -13.38 -9.83
C LYS A 45 -14.10 -12.29 -10.90
N SER A 46 -13.79 -12.60 -12.14
CA SER A 46 -13.88 -11.66 -13.27
C SER A 46 -15.16 -11.86 -14.05
N LEU A 47 -15.93 -10.80 -14.19
CA LEU A 47 -17.12 -10.70 -15.03
C LEU A 47 -16.96 -9.58 -16.04
N THR A 48 -17.12 -9.86 -17.34
CA THR A 48 -17.10 -8.80 -18.36
C THR A 48 -18.51 -8.30 -18.64
N LEU A 49 -18.72 -6.99 -18.51
CA LEU A 49 -19.98 -6.32 -18.81
C LEU A 49 -19.74 -4.98 -19.56
N ASN A 50 -20.52 -4.75 -20.61
CA ASN A 50 -20.61 -3.42 -21.21
C ASN A 50 -21.59 -2.54 -20.41
N LEU A 51 -21.09 -1.78 -19.45
CA LEU A 51 -21.89 -0.90 -18.60
C LEU A 51 -22.53 0.28 -19.35
N LYS A 52 -22.17 0.51 -20.63
CA LYS A 52 -22.85 1.52 -21.48
C LYS A 52 -24.14 0.96 -22.09
N SER A 53 -24.33 -0.36 -22.07
CA SER A 53 -25.55 -0.99 -22.59
C SER A 53 -26.59 -1.17 -21.48
N GLU A 54 -27.87 -1.06 -21.83
CA GLU A 54 -28.98 -1.27 -20.92
C GLU A 54 -28.95 -2.71 -20.32
N LYS A 55 -28.58 -3.72 -21.12
CA LYS A 55 -28.44 -5.11 -20.65
C LYS A 55 -27.35 -5.24 -19.58
N GLY A 56 -26.18 -4.61 -19.81
CA GLY A 56 -25.08 -4.62 -18.83
C GLY A 56 -25.47 -3.94 -17.52
N GLN A 57 -26.17 -2.81 -17.58
CA GLN A 57 -26.69 -2.13 -16.39
C GLN A 57 -27.73 -2.97 -15.63
N LYS A 58 -28.64 -3.63 -16.33
CA LYS A 58 -29.62 -4.57 -15.72
C LYS A 58 -28.93 -5.73 -14.98
N ILE A 59 -27.86 -6.28 -15.54
CA ILE A 59 -27.08 -7.33 -14.89
C ILE A 59 -26.39 -6.79 -13.64
N LEU A 60 -25.75 -5.62 -13.75
CA LEU A 60 -25.14 -4.93 -12.60
C LEU A 60 -26.15 -4.71 -11.47
N HIS A 61 -27.35 -4.20 -11.79
CA HIS A 61 -28.39 -3.94 -10.79
C HIS A 61 -28.90 -5.21 -10.13
N LYS A 62 -28.94 -6.36 -10.85
CA LYS A 62 -29.24 -7.65 -10.23
C LYS A 62 -28.15 -8.07 -9.24
N LEU A 63 -26.88 -7.90 -9.59
CA LEU A 63 -25.77 -8.18 -8.66
C LEU A 63 -25.85 -7.31 -7.41
N VAL A 64 -26.08 -6.01 -7.57
CA VAL A 64 -26.19 -5.05 -6.48
C VAL A 64 -27.32 -5.39 -5.50
N LYS A 65 -28.43 -5.95 -5.99
CA LYS A 65 -29.56 -6.34 -5.15
C LYS A 65 -29.18 -7.36 -4.06
N GLU A 66 -28.16 -8.18 -4.33
CA GLU A 66 -27.69 -9.23 -3.42
C GLU A 66 -26.33 -8.90 -2.78
N ALA A 67 -25.69 -7.82 -3.20
CA ALA A 67 -24.36 -7.45 -2.72
C ALA A 67 -24.44 -6.70 -1.38
N ASP A 68 -23.50 -6.96 -0.49
CA ASP A 68 -23.29 -6.16 0.73
C ASP A 68 -22.53 -4.86 0.43
N ILE A 69 -21.58 -4.92 -0.52
CA ILE A 69 -20.63 -3.86 -0.79
C ILE A 69 -20.53 -3.63 -2.31
N PHE A 70 -20.57 -2.37 -2.71
CA PHE A 70 -20.25 -1.93 -4.06
C PHE A 70 -19.09 -0.93 -4.01
N GLY A 71 -18.10 -1.09 -4.88
CA GLY A 71 -16.95 -0.20 -4.91
C GLY A 71 -16.58 0.24 -6.31
N GLN A 72 -16.15 1.50 -6.44
CA GLN A 72 -15.73 2.07 -7.70
C GLN A 72 -14.67 3.17 -7.51
N ASN A 73 -13.87 3.41 -8.56
CA ASN A 73 -12.87 4.48 -8.62
C ASN A 73 -12.93 5.26 -9.95
N PHE A 74 -14.12 5.37 -10.52
CA PHE A 74 -14.33 6.18 -11.71
C PHE A 74 -14.23 7.68 -11.40
N ARG A 75 -13.90 8.47 -12.42
CA ARG A 75 -13.95 9.94 -12.29
C ARG A 75 -15.34 10.41 -11.86
N PRO A 76 -15.43 11.50 -11.09
CA PRO A 76 -16.72 12.06 -10.68
C PRO A 76 -17.68 12.25 -11.85
N GLY A 77 -18.94 11.92 -11.63
CA GLY A 77 -20.01 12.00 -12.65
C GLY A 77 -20.11 10.79 -13.58
N VAL A 78 -19.10 9.94 -13.70
CA VAL A 78 -19.17 8.72 -14.55
C VAL A 78 -20.15 7.72 -13.99
N ALA A 79 -20.12 7.47 -12.69
CA ALA A 79 -21.05 6.56 -12.02
C ALA A 79 -22.51 6.94 -12.27
N LYS A 80 -22.83 8.21 -12.18
CA LYS A 80 -24.18 8.74 -12.46
C LYS A 80 -24.60 8.54 -13.92
N LYS A 81 -23.69 8.80 -14.88
CA LYS A 81 -23.95 8.58 -16.31
C LYS A 81 -24.20 7.11 -16.65
N LEU A 82 -23.67 6.21 -15.86
CA LEU A 82 -23.77 4.76 -16.07
C LEU A 82 -24.77 4.08 -15.12
N ASN A 83 -25.56 4.85 -14.37
CA ASN A 83 -26.62 4.39 -13.46
C ASN A 83 -26.12 3.44 -12.36
N PHE A 84 -24.94 3.73 -11.79
CA PHE A 84 -24.43 3.05 -10.61
C PHE A 84 -23.86 4.01 -9.55
N ASP A 85 -24.35 5.26 -9.52
CA ASP A 85 -24.13 6.17 -8.39
C ASP A 85 -24.85 5.68 -7.13
N TYR A 86 -24.47 6.23 -5.98
CA TYR A 86 -25.02 5.80 -4.68
C TYR A 86 -26.54 5.93 -4.64
N GLU A 87 -27.08 7.07 -5.07
CA GLU A 87 -28.52 7.38 -5.04
C GLU A 87 -29.36 6.41 -5.89
N THR A 88 -28.76 5.89 -6.96
CA THR A 88 -29.37 4.85 -7.81
C THR A 88 -29.30 3.48 -7.13
N LEU A 89 -28.14 3.11 -6.58
CA LEU A 89 -27.95 1.79 -6.02
C LEU A 89 -28.63 1.62 -4.65
N GLU A 90 -28.71 2.68 -3.84
CA GLU A 90 -29.45 2.67 -2.56
C GLU A 90 -30.93 2.34 -2.74
N LYS A 91 -31.55 2.82 -3.83
CA LYS A 91 -32.95 2.48 -4.16
C LYS A 91 -33.15 1.01 -4.51
N ILE A 92 -32.10 0.36 -5.03
CA ILE A 92 -32.11 -1.08 -5.38
C ILE A 92 -31.85 -1.92 -4.15
N ASN A 93 -30.89 -1.49 -3.34
CA ASN A 93 -30.46 -2.16 -2.12
C ASN A 93 -30.16 -1.14 -1.02
N PRO A 94 -31.12 -0.83 -0.13
CA PRO A 94 -30.92 0.13 0.95
C PRO A 94 -29.86 -0.25 2.00
N LYS A 95 -29.35 -1.50 1.94
CA LYS A 95 -28.29 -1.97 2.82
C LYS A 95 -26.90 -1.85 2.20
N ILE A 96 -26.80 -1.40 0.92
CA ILE A 96 -25.55 -1.38 0.19
C ILE A 96 -24.54 -0.42 0.84
N ILE A 97 -23.33 -0.90 1.04
CA ILE A 97 -22.18 -0.06 1.37
C ILE A 97 -21.53 0.35 0.07
N TYR A 98 -21.59 1.63 -0.23
CA TYR A 98 -21.07 2.19 -1.49
C TYR A 98 -19.71 2.85 -1.22
N ALA A 99 -18.63 2.23 -1.66
CA ALA A 99 -17.29 2.78 -1.53
C ALA A 99 -16.83 3.48 -2.82
N SER A 100 -16.53 4.77 -2.72
CA SER A 100 -16.03 5.59 -3.82
C SER A 100 -14.61 6.07 -3.52
N VAL A 101 -13.69 5.82 -4.45
CA VAL A 101 -12.31 6.29 -4.36
C VAL A 101 -12.05 7.32 -5.46
N SER A 102 -11.47 8.46 -5.09
CA SER A 102 -11.06 9.50 -6.03
C SER A 102 -9.62 9.94 -5.77
N ALA A 103 -9.02 10.74 -6.66
CA ALA A 103 -7.67 11.23 -6.44
C ALA A 103 -7.62 12.30 -5.34
N TYR A 104 -8.50 13.30 -5.44
CA TYR A 104 -8.44 14.52 -4.61
C TYR A 104 -9.42 14.54 -3.45
N GLY A 105 -10.51 13.79 -3.53
CA GLY A 105 -11.65 13.84 -2.60
C GLY A 105 -12.85 14.55 -3.21
N PRO A 106 -14.08 14.29 -2.68
CA PRO A 106 -15.32 14.78 -3.27
C PRO A 106 -15.46 16.32 -3.23
N ASP A 107 -14.96 16.94 -2.16
CA ASP A 107 -15.13 18.38 -1.90
C ASP A 107 -13.90 19.21 -2.32
N ALA A 108 -12.91 18.59 -2.94
CA ALA A 108 -11.71 19.29 -3.39
C ALA A 108 -12.01 20.19 -4.60
N PRO A 109 -11.40 21.39 -4.68
CA PRO A 109 -11.51 22.26 -5.88
C PRO A 109 -11.17 21.51 -7.17
N ASP A 110 -10.15 20.65 -7.12
CA ASP A 110 -9.65 19.85 -8.23
C ASP A 110 -10.31 18.45 -8.31
N GLY A 111 -11.36 18.20 -7.54
CA GLY A 111 -12.03 16.90 -7.46
C GLY A 111 -12.47 16.30 -8.79
N HIS A 112 -12.70 17.16 -9.81
CA HIS A 112 -13.09 16.78 -11.16
C HIS A 112 -11.91 16.35 -12.06
N LEU A 113 -10.66 16.62 -11.65
CA LEU A 113 -9.47 16.32 -12.44
C LEU A 113 -9.07 14.84 -12.36
N PRO A 114 -8.34 14.33 -13.36
CA PRO A 114 -7.72 13.02 -13.29
C PRO A 114 -6.56 13.02 -12.30
N GLY A 115 -6.38 11.92 -11.58
CA GLY A 115 -5.25 11.77 -10.71
C GLY A 115 -4.84 10.29 -10.57
N THR A 116 -3.61 10.10 -10.17
CA THR A 116 -2.97 8.81 -9.91
C THR A 116 -2.21 8.88 -8.60
N ASP A 117 -1.57 7.81 -8.21
CA ASP A 117 -0.68 7.73 -7.05
C ASP A 117 0.29 8.92 -6.92
N ALA A 118 0.93 9.32 -8.03
CA ALA A 118 1.86 10.45 -8.04
C ALA A 118 1.21 11.78 -7.58
N VAL A 119 -0.05 12.01 -7.90
CA VAL A 119 -0.82 13.17 -7.42
C VAL A 119 -1.02 13.08 -5.91
N GLY A 120 -1.38 11.89 -5.42
CA GLY A 120 -1.52 11.63 -3.99
C GLY A 120 -0.23 11.90 -3.22
N GLN A 121 0.91 11.42 -3.72
CA GLN A 121 2.22 11.65 -3.11
C GLN A 121 2.63 13.13 -3.14
N ALA A 122 2.43 13.81 -4.27
CA ALA A 122 2.84 15.20 -4.43
C ALA A 122 2.03 16.17 -3.56
N LEU A 123 0.69 16.10 -3.63
CA LEU A 123 -0.17 17.04 -2.91
C LEU A 123 -0.23 16.80 -1.40
N SER A 124 0.00 15.58 -0.95
CA SER A 124 0.04 15.28 0.49
C SER A 124 1.32 15.72 1.18
N GLY A 125 2.35 16.13 0.43
CA GLY A 125 3.67 16.49 0.95
C GLY A 125 4.61 15.30 1.17
N ILE A 126 4.17 14.06 0.94
CA ILE A 126 5.00 12.86 1.18
C ILE A 126 6.20 12.79 0.23
N ALA A 127 6.03 13.24 -1.02
CA ALA A 127 7.11 13.24 -2.00
C ALA A 127 8.27 14.16 -1.58
N GLU A 128 7.96 15.31 -0.99
CA GLU A 128 8.97 16.22 -0.43
C GLU A 128 9.59 15.64 0.84
N ALA A 129 8.78 15.12 1.76
CA ALA A 129 9.23 14.58 3.04
C ALA A 129 10.19 13.40 2.92
N TYR A 130 10.12 12.62 1.84
CA TYR A 130 11.06 11.52 1.56
C TYR A 130 12.19 11.88 0.58
N SER A 131 12.24 13.13 0.11
CA SER A 131 13.30 13.58 -0.79
C SER A 131 14.56 13.97 0.00
N ILE A 132 15.71 13.77 -0.64
CA ILE A 132 17.00 14.20 -0.08
C ILE A 132 17.18 15.68 -0.43
N PRO A 133 17.49 16.56 0.53
CA PRO A 133 17.77 17.97 0.27
C PRO A 133 18.82 18.16 -0.83
N GLY A 134 18.56 19.07 -1.76
CA GLY A 134 19.45 19.35 -2.89
C GLY A 134 19.34 18.40 -4.09
N ASN A 135 18.55 17.33 -4.01
CA ASN A 135 18.24 16.44 -5.11
C ASN A 135 16.87 16.75 -5.73
N ASN A 136 16.65 16.24 -6.96
CA ASN A 136 15.33 16.34 -7.59
C ASN A 136 14.27 15.62 -6.76
N LEU A 137 13.14 16.27 -6.55
CA LEU A 137 11.97 15.65 -5.91
C LEU A 137 11.50 14.46 -6.74
N ARG A 138 11.15 13.37 -6.07
CA ARG A 138 10.69 12.13 -6.72
C ARG A 138 9.48 11.57 -5.97
N THR A 139 8.54 11.06 -6.72
CA THR A 139 7.54 10.14 -6.16
C THR A 139 8.21 8.79 -5.89
N GLY A 140 7.80 8.11 -4.83
CA GLY A 140 8.33 6.79 -4.49
C GLY A 140 8.03 5.76 -5.57
N VAL A 141 8.88 4.74 -5.67
CA VAL A 141 8.68 3.60 -6.59
C VAL A 141 7.45 2.77 -6.20
N ALA A 142 7.18 2.62 -4.90
CA ALA A 142 5.97 1.99 -4.40
C ALA A 142 4.79 2.97 -4.55
N SER A 143 3.63 2.44 -4.96
CA SER A 143 2.38 3.22 -5.08
C SER A 143 1.80 3.52 -3.69
N VAL A 144 2.49 4.36 -2.93
CA VAL A 144 2.23 4.60 -1.50
C VAL A 144 0.84 5.20 -1.25
N ALA A 145 0.40 6.10 -2.13
CA ALA A 145 -0.92 6.73 -2.01
C ALA A 145 -2.03 5.73 -2.38
N ASP A 146 -1.86 4.95 -3.46
CA ASP A 146 -2.82 3.94 -3.90
C ASP A 146 -2.98 2.83 -2.85
N GLU A 147 -1.87 2.25 -2.38
CA GLU A 147 -1.88 1.16 -1.40
C GLU A 147 -2.43 1.61 -0.05
N THR A 148 -2.06 2.79 0.43
CA THR A 148 -2.62 3.36 1.66
C THR A 148 -4.12 3.62 1.52
N CYS A 149 -4.55 4.16 0.38
CA CYS A 149 -5.97 4.39 0.10
C CYS A 149 -6.75 3.07 0.08
N ALA A 150 -6.20 2.03 -0.53
CA ALA A 150 -6.81 0.69 -0.56
C ALA A 150 -7.00 0.12 0.85
N ILE A 151 -5.97 0.21 1.71
CA ILE A 151 -6.01 -0.29 3.10
C ILE A 151 -7.00 0.53 3.95
N LEU A 152 -7.00 1.86 3.84
CA LEU A 152 -7.92 2.72 4.60
C LEU A 152 -9.37 2.55 4.12
N THR A 153 -9.58 2.38 2.81
CA THR A 153 -10.90 2.08 2.24
C THR A 153 -11.41 0.73 2.74
N PHE A 154 -10.55 -0.29 2.81
CA PHE A 154 -10.91 -1.59 3.40
C PHE A 154 -11.36 -1.45 4.85
N GLY A 155 -10.62 -0.71 5.69
CA GLY A 155 -11.02 -0.43 7.08
C GLY A 155 -12.34 0.34 7.19
N GLY A 156 -12.54 1.34 6.33
CA GLY A 156 -13.78 2.11 6.26
C GLY A 156 -14.99 1.26 5.86
N ILE A 157 -14.81 0.36 4.89
CA ILE A 157 -15.85 -0.59 4.47
C ILE A 157 -16.24 -1.52 5.63
N LEU A 158 -15.26 -2.08 6.37
CA LEU A 158 -15.56 -2.92 7.53
C LEU A 158 -16.33 -2.18 8.62
N ALA A 159 -15.98 -0.92 8.91
CA ALA A 159 -16.72 -0.08 9.85
C ALA A 159 -18.16 0.16 9.37
N ALA A 160 -18.35 0.47 8.09
CA ALA A 160 -19.67 0.64 7.48
C ALA A 160 -20.48 -0.67 7.51
N TYR A 161 -19.83 -1.81 7.26
CA TYR A 161 -20.45 -3.13 7.30
C TYR A 161 -20.95 -3.48 8.71
N ILE A 162 -20.12 -3.27 9.74
CA ILE A 162 -20.51 -3.48 11.13
C ILE A 162 -21.73 -2.60 11.50
N ASN A 163 -21.75 -1.34 11.04
CA ASN A 163 -22.89 -0.46 11.25
C ASN A 163 -24.14 -0.97 10.52
N ALA A 164 -24.02 -1.40 9.26
CA ALA A 164 -25.14 -1.93 8.49
C ALA A 164 -25.72 -3.20 9.11
N GLN A 165 -24.90 -4.08 9.68
CA GLN A 165 -25.36 -5.25 10.43
C GLN A 165 -26.20 -4.88 11.66
N LYS A 166 -25.88 -3.78 12.33
CA LYS A 166 -26.60 -3.30 13.52
C LYS A 166 -27.88 -2.55 13.18
N THR A 167 -27.87 -1.75 12.12
CA THR A 167 -28.94 -0.79 11.80
C THR A 167 -29.85 -1.24 10.67
N GLY A 168 -29.41 -2.21 9.87
CA GLY A 168 -30.09 -2.63 8.64
C GLY A 168 -29.95 -1.63 7.48
N LYS A 169 -29.13 -0.59 7.61
CA LYS A 169 -28.94 0.48 6.61
C LYS A 169 -27.51 0.56 6.15
N GLY A 170 -27.31 0.60 4.82
CA GLY A 170 -26.04 0.88 4.21
C GLY A 170 -25.68 2.38 4.26
N GLN A 171 -24.56 2.71 3.65
CA GLN A 171 -24.10 4.11 3.55
C GLN A 171 -23.07 4.28 2.45
N LYS A 172 -22.86 5.51 2.01
CA LYS A 172 -21.76 5.91 1.15
C LYS A 172 -20.51 6.15 1.99
N LEU A 173 -19.38 5.63 1.49
CA LEU A 173 -18.01 5.88 1.97
C LEU A 173 -17.21 6.51 0.84
N GLU A 174 -16.57 7.64 1.09
CA GLU A 174 -15.70 8.30 0.13
C GLU A 174 -14.29 8.41 0.70
N THR A 175 -13.30 8.03 -0.09
CA THR A 175 -11.87 8.12 0.23
C THR A 175 -11.11 8.75 -0.94
N SER A 176 -9.89 9.22 -0.67
CA SER A 176 -9.05 9.78 -1.72
C SER A 176 -7.58 9.43 -1.55
N LEU A 177 -6.84 9.44 -2.66
CA LEU A 177 -5.40 9.20 -2.66
C LEU A 177 -4.69 10.28 -1.85
N VAL A 178 -5.03 11.56 -2.06
CA VAL A 178 -4.44 12.69 -1.32
C VAL A 178 -4.72 12.58 0.17
N GLY A 179 -5.99 12.35 0.57
CA GLY A 179 -6.36 12.24 1.99
C GLY A 179 -5.69 11.05 2.68
N SER A 180 -5.56 9.93 1.96
CA SER A 180 -4.92 8.73 2.48
C SER A 180 -3.40 8.90 2.66
N ALA A 181 -2.71 9.46 1.67
CA ALA A 181 -1.29 9.76 1.76
C ALA A 181 -0.99 10.85 2.82
N PHE A 182 -1.90 11.83 2.97
CA PHE A 182 -1.82 12.81 4.05
C PHE A 182 -1.94 12.14 5.43
N ARG A 183 -2.91 11.25 5.61
CA ARG A 183 -3.13 10.51 6.88
C ARG A 183 -1.97 9.56 7.21
N LEU A 184 -1.32 8.95 6.21
CA LEU A 184 -0.19 8.05 6.41
C LEU A 184 0.96 8.71 7.18
N GLN A 185 1.20 9.99 6.97
CA GLN A 185 2.28 10.75 7.61
C GLN A 185 2.09 10.96 9.12
N GLY A 186 0.88 10.72 9.64
CA GLY A 186 0.58 10.64 11.07
C GLY A 186 1.13 11.80 11.91
N TRP A 187 1.94 11.46 12.89
CA TRP A 187 2.52 12.44 13.83
C TRP A 187 3.49 13.43 13.17
N THR A 188 4.21 13.03 12.10
CA THR A 188 5.12 13.91 11.38
C THR A 188 4.37 15.10 10.79
N MET A 189 3.23 14.84 10.15
CA MET A 189 2.36 15.89 9.62
C MET A 189 1.78 16.76 10.74
N THR A 190 1.33 16.16 11.84
CA THR A 190 0.83 16.91 12.99
C THR A 190 1.90 17.83 13.57
N THR A 191 3.14 17.32 13.71
CA THR A 191 4.27 18.11 14.19
C THR A 191 4.58 19.27 13.23
N ALA A 192 4.60 19.03 11.93
CA ALA A 192 4.83 20.08 10.93
C ALA A 192 3.76 21.19 11.01
N MET A 193 2.48 20.82 11.12
CA MET A 193 1.38 21.78 11.25
C MET A 193 1.47 22.61 12.53
N TRP A 194 1.83 22.00 13.66
CA TRP A 194 1.89 22.74 14.95
C TRP A 194 3.15 23.60 15.08
N SER A 195 4.28 23.10 14.58
CA SER A 195 5.55 23.84 14.64
C SER A 195 5.71 24.87 13.51
N ASN A 196 4.88 24.80 12.48
CA ASN A 196 5.01 25.55 11.23
C ASN A 196 6.42 25.40 10.59
N LYS A 197 6.97 24.17 10.67
CA LYS A 197 8.29 23.82 10.13
C LYS A 197 8.20 22.52 9.35
N PRO A 198 8.95 22.37 8.24
CA PRO A 198 9.02 21.11 7.51
C PRO A 198 9.62 20.00 8.39
N PRO A 199 9.31 18.72 8.11
CA PRO A 199 9.93 17.61 8.82
C PRO A 199 11.43 17.52 8.49
N ILE A 200 12.21 17.00 9.43
CA ILE A 200 13.63 16.72 9.22
C ILE A 200 13.75 15.42 8.43
N THR A 201 14.45 15.46 7.30
CA THR A 201 14.71 14.31 6.43
C THR A 201 16.12 13.77 6.61
N GLY A 202 16.34 12.50 6.27
CA GLY A 202 17.66 11.86 6.33
C GLY A 202 18.03 11.30 7.70
N ALA A 203 19.32 11.21 7.98
CA ALA A 203 19.86 10.76 9.26
C ALA A 203 19.41 11.71 10.39
N ARG A 204 18.88 11.14 11.46
CA ARG A 204 18.27 11.91 12.54
C ARG A 204 19.01 11.69 13.84
N ILE A 205 19.46 12.78 14.45
CA ILE A 205 19.64 12.85 15.89
C ILE A 205 18.37 13.50 16.40
N ASN A 206 17.59 12.77 17.19
CA ASN A 206 16.25 13.12 17.63
C ASN A 206 16.19 13.24 19.17
N GLY A 207 15.03 13.60 19.70
CA GLY A 207 14.84 13.84 21.12
C GLY A 207 15.15 15.27 21.52
N THR A 208 15.79 15.47 22.67
CA THR A 208 16.25 16.77 23.17
C THR A 208 17.76 16.72 23.41
N ARG A 209 18.37 17.88 23.69
CA ARG A 209 19.80 17.96 24.04
C ARG A 209 20.14 17.07 25.25
N GLU A 210 19.26 17.03 26.26
CA GLU A 210 19.44 16.26 27.49
C GLU A 210 19.16 14.77 27.31
N ARG A 211 18.35 14.43 26.30
CA ARG A 211 17.93 13.06 25.99
C ARG A 211 18.00 12.80 24.49
N PRO A 212 19.19 12.82 23.89
CA PRO A 212 19.35 12.60 22.48
C PRO A 212 19.21 11.11 22.12
N GLY A 213 18.59 10.85 20.99
CA GLY A 213 18.53 9.57 20.33
C GLY A 213 19.06 9.65 18.91
N ILE A 214 19.27 8.52 18.25
CA ILE A 214 19.71 8.47 16.85
C ILE A 214 18.82 7.51 16.07
N ALA A 215 18.48 7.88 14.84
CA ALA A 215 17.84 7.03 13.87
C ALA A 215 18.48 7.32 12.49
N ALA A 216 19.35 6.43 12.04
CA ALA A 216 20.16 6.66 10.85
C ALA A 216 20.45 5.33 10.12
N CYS A 217 20.78 5.43 8.84
CA CYS A 217 21.35 4.35 8.07
C CYS A 217 22.83 4.63 7.81
N PHE A 218 23.66 3.60 7.93
CA PHE A 218 25.08 3.65 7.68
C PHE A 218 25.48 2.58 6.67
N ASN A 219 26.54 2.83 5.90
CA ASN A 219 27.10 1.85 5.01
C ASN A 219 28.25 1.09 5.70
N ASP A 220 28.33 -0.20 5.43
CA ASP A 220 29.45 -1.05 5.85
C ASP A 220 30.68 -0.90 4.92
N LYS A 221 31.75 -1.64 5.18
CA LYS A 221 32.99 -1.64 4.36
C LYS A 221 32.77 -2.00 2.89
N ASN A 222 31.65 -2.65 2.55
CA ASN A 222 31.28 -3.05 1.20
C ASN A 222 30.22 -2.14 0.58
N GLY A 223 29.86 -1.03 1.24
CA GLY A 223 28.81 -0.12 0.82
C GLY A 223 27.39 -0.65 1.06
N LYS A 224 27.22 -1.75 1.80
CA LYS A 224 25.88 -2.30 2.13
C LYS A 224 25.27 -1.56 3.30
N PRO A 225 24.05 -1.03 3.13
CA PRO A 225 23.41 -0.23 4.19
C PRO A 225 22.81 -1.10 5.30
N PHE A 226 22.83 -0.56 6.51
CA PHE A 226 22.08 -1.06 7.66
C PHE A 226 21.51 0.10 8.48
N ALA A 227 20.43 -0.15 9.21
CA ALA A 227 19.78 0.83 10.05
C ALA A 227 20.23 0.68 11.52
N LEU A 228 20.42 1.81 12.18
CA LEU A 228 20.68 1.92 13.62
C LEU A 228 19.67 2.86 14.24
N GLN A 229 19.03 2.41 15.31
CA GLN A 229 18.23 3.25 16.17
C GLN A 229 18.71 3.11 17.61
N LEU A 230 19.07 4.23 18.23
CA LEU A 230 19.40 4.32 19.65
C LEU A 230 18.36 5.20 20.34
N GLU A 231 17.71 4.61 21.34
CA GLU A 231 16.79 5.33 22.21
C GLU A 231 17.56 6.33 23.10
N PRO A 232 16.90 7.39 23.58
CA PRO A 232 17.49 8.29 24.56
C PRO A 232 18.11 7.53 25.72
N ASN A 233 19.32 7.91 26.13
CA ASN A 233 20.15 7.27 27.15
C ASN A 233 20.86 5.95 26.74
N SER A 234 20.69 5.48 25.50
CA SER A 234 21.39 4.28 25.00
C SER A 234 22.74 4.60 24.34
N TRP A 235 23.05 5.86 24.13
CA TRP A 235 24.21 6.32 23.34
C TRP A 235 25.55 5.86 23.94
N LEU A 236 25.81 6.21 25.20
CA LEU A 236 27.09 5.87 25.86
C LEU A 236 27.35 4.37 25.92
N ASP A 237 26.31 3.61 26.22
CA ASP A 237 26.39 2.14 26.26
C ASP A 237 26.65 1.58 24.85
N ALA A 238 25.99 2.08 23.83
CA ALA A 238 26.25 1.68 22.45
C ALA A 238 27.69 1.99 22.01
N MET A 239 28.20 3.18 22.32
CA MET A 239 29.59 3.55 21.99
C MET A 239 30.61 2.70 22.74
N ASN A 240 30.31 2.32 23.97
CA ASN A 240 31.14 1.40 24.76
C ASN A 240 31.18 -0.02 24.13
N VAL A 241 30.01 -0.55 23.79
CA VAL A 241 29.87 -1.87 23.13
C VAL A 241 30.55 -1.92 21.76
N LEU A 242 30.50 -0.81 21.00
CA LEU A 242 31.19 -0.68 19.71
C LEU A 242 32.71 -0.45 19.85
N GLY A 243 33.24 -0.27 21.06
CA GLY A 243 34.64 0.06 21.30
C GLY A 243 35.04 1.42 20.76
N PHE A 244 34.08 2.35 20.65
CA PHE A 244 34.28 3.65 20.01
C PHE A 244 34.20 4.82 20.98
N LYS A 245 33.90 4.58 22.25
CA LYS A 245 33.74 5.57 23.30
C LYS A 245 34.97 6.45 23.46
N ASP A 246 36.14 5.82 23.68
CA ASP A 246 37.39 6.56 23.98
C ASP A 246 37.83 7.44 22.81
N LYS A 247 37.56 7.00 21.57
CA LYS A 247 37.86 7.81 20.38
C LYS A 247 36.97 9.06 20.31
N LEU A 248 35.66 8.90 20.54
CA LEU A 248 34.75 10.04 20.58
C LEU A 248 35.06 10.99 21.74
N GLU A 249 35.45 10.49 22.90
CA GLU A 249 35.86 11.28 24.05
C GLU A 249 37.08 12.13 23.72
N LYS A 250 38.11 11.53 23.12
CA LYS A 250 39.31 12.20 22.67
C LYS A 250 39.02 13.30 21.63
N ASP A 251 38.07 13.05 20.73
CA ASP A 251 37.64 13.98 19.68
C ASP A 251 36.68 15.05 20.24
N GLY A 252 36.27 14.99 21.51
CA GLY A 252 35.31 15.90 22.12
C GLY A 252 33.87 15.76 21.62
N LEU A 253 33.52 14.59 21.08
CA LEU A 253 32.22 14.28 20.43
C LEU A 253 31.40 13.24 21.17
N LEU A 254 31.79 12.85 22.41
CA LEU A 254 31.08 11.82 23.14
C LEU A 254 29.69 12.27 23.62
N ASP A 255 29.49 13.58 23.83
CA ASP A 255 28.15 14.11 24.13
C ASP A 255 27.32 14.25 22.88
N LEU A 256 26.37 13.33 22.66
CA LEU A 256 25.45 13.39 21.52
C LEU A 256 24.57 14.65 21.54
N GLY A 257 24.40 15.29 22.71
CA GLY A 257 23.68 16.57 22.86
C GLY A 257 24.30 17.71 22.07
N LEU A 258 25.59 17.65 21.74
CA LEU A 258 26.29 18.63 20.89
C LEU A 258 25.64 18.76 19.50
N ALA A 259 25.00 17.69 19.00
CA ALA A 259 24.28 17.72 17.72
C ALA A 259 23.11 18.71 17.67
N PHE A 260 22.64 19.18 18.84
CA PHE A 260 21.59 20.20 18.94
C PHE A 260 22.17 21.66 19.00
N GLU A 261 23.47 21.80 19.02
CA GLU A 261 24.13 23.11 19.02
C GLU A 261 24.30 23.66 17.61
N SER A 262 24.68 22.78 16.66
CA SER A 262 24.84 23.17 15.26
C SER A 262 24.72 21.94 14.30
N GLU A 263 24.37 22.22 13.07
CA GLU A 263 24.38 21.19 11.99
C GLU A 263 25.80 20.66 11.73
N ASP A 264 26.84 21.46 11.92
CA ASP A 264 28.24 21.05 11.78
C ASP A 264 28.59 19.98 12.83
N LYS A 265 28.24 20.17 14.09
CA LYS A 265 28.46 19.20 15.15
C LYS A 265 27.68 17.91 14.92
N LYS A 266 26.45 18.00 14.46
CA LYS A 266 25.63 16.86 14.10
C LYS A 266 26.29 16.06 12.97
N THR A 267 26.72 16.74 11.92
CA THR A 267 27.41 16.13 10.78
C THR A 267 28.71 15.46 11.22
N GLU A 268 29.54 16.14 12.03
CA GLU A 268 30.79 15.60 12.55
C GLU A 268 30.59 14.28 13.33
N ILE A 269 29.57 14.21 14.20
CA ILE A 269 29.23 12.98 14.94
C ILE A 269 28.80 11.86 13.98
N LEU A 270 27.93 12.16 13.02
CA LEU A 270 27.44 11.18 12.05
C LEU A 270 28.55 10.67 11.14
N ASP A 271 29.49 11.54 10.73
CA ASP A 271 30.65 11.17 9.92
C ASP A 271 31.60 10.25 10.67
N LYS A 272 31.83 10.50 11.96
CA LYS A 272 32.63 9.60 12.83
C LYS A 272 32.01 8.22 12.95
N LEU A 273 30.68 8.14 13.07
CA LEU A 273 29.99 6.85 13.04
C LEU A 273 30.10 6.17 11.67
N ALA A 274 29.97 6.91 10.59
CA ALA A 274 30.13 6.39 9.24
C ALA A 274 31.56 5.83 9.00
N GLU A 275 32.59 6.55 9.49
CA GLU A 275 33.97 6.05 9.49
C GLU A 275 34.12 4.72 10.24
N LEU A 276 33.57 4.63 11.47
CA LEU A 276 33.56 3.40 12.25
C LEU A 276 32.92 2.26 11.47
N PHE A 277 31.70 2.46 10.99
CA PHE A 277 30.91 1.41 10.36
C PHE A 277 31.47 0.97 9.02
N SER A 278 32.24 1.82 8.32
CA SER A 278 32.96 1.47 7.09
C SER A 278 34.15 0.52 7.31
N THR A 279 34.52 0.20 8.56
CA THR A 279 35.70 -0.65 8.87
C THR A 279 35.38 -2.16 8.85
N ASN A 280 34.10 -2.55 8.95
CA ASN A 280 33.70 -3.96 8.98
C ASN A 280 32.40 -4.18 8.22
N GLU A 281 31.97 -5.45 8.07
CA GLU A 281 30.73 -5.84 7.43
C GLU A 281 29.51 -5.50 8.29
N ARG A 282 28.38 -5.17 7.68
CA ARG A 282 27.14 -4.82 8.39
C ARG A 282 26.67 -5.92 9.36
N ASP A 283 26.89 -7.21 9.02
CA ASP A 283 26.51 -8.33 9.86
C ASP A 283 27.29 -8.37 11.18
N HIS A 284 28.56 -7.97 11.14
CA HIS A 284 29.38 -7.81 12.35
C HIS A 284 28.78 -6.73 13.26
N TRP A 285 28.49 -5.54 12.72
CA TRP A 285 27.93 -4.44 13.50
C TRP A 285 26.53 -4.74 14.05
N ILE A 286 25.66 -5.30 13.21
CA ILE A 286 24.31 -5.70 13.62
C ILE A 286 24.38 -6.77 14.73
N SER A 287 25.29 -7.74 14.62
CA SER A 287 25.47 -8.78 15.64
C SER A 287 25.90 -8.21 17.00
N ILE A 288 26.88 -7.30 17.02
CA ILE A 288 27.35 -6.64 18.24
C ILE A 288 26.22 -5.83 18.87
N LEU A 289 25.57 -4.99 18.09
CA LEU A 289 24.49 -4.12 18.56
C LEU A 289 23.31 -4.92 19.12
N ARG A 290 22.87 -5.96 18.42
CA ARG A 290 21.76 -6.82 18.88
C ARG A 290 22.08 -7.60 20.13
N LYS A 291 23.32 -8.09 20.31
CA LYS A 291 23.76 -8.75 21.54
C LYS A 291 23.72 -7.82 22.76
N ALA A 292 23.85 -6.51 22.52
CA ALA A 292 23.74 -5.48 23.52
C ALA A 292 22.33 -4.84 23.59
N ASP A 293 21.31 -5.50 23.03
CA ASP A 293 19.93 -5.05 23.02
C ASP A 293 19.76 -3.66 22.37
N LYS A 294 20.51 -3.38 21.30
CA LYS A 294 20.37 -2.16 20.50
C LYS A 294 19.65 -2.48 19.20
N ILE A 295 18.76 -1.56 18.78
CA ILE A 295 17.96 -1.73 17.58
C ILE A 295 18.84 -1.52 16.35
N SER A 296 19.08 -2.60 15.61
CA SER A 296 19.82 -2.55 14.35
C SER A 296 19.36 -3.66 13.41
N THR A 297 19.30 -3.35 12.11
CA THR A 297 18.86 -4.31 11.09
C THR A 297 19.43 -3.97 9.71
N HIS A 298 19.39 -4.97 8.81
CA HIS A 298 19.71 -4.74 7.40
C HIS A 298 18.73 -3.74 6.75
N VAL A 299 19.23 -2.92 5.85
CA VAL A 299 18.40 -2.24 4.86
C VAL A 299 18.42 -3.12 3.62
N ASN A 300 17.32 -3.82 3.40
CA ASN A 300 17.19 -4.78 2.31
C ASN A 300 16.73 -4.08 1.02
N THR A 301 17.22 -4.53 -0.12
CA THR A 301 16.53 -4.30 -1.40
C THR A 301 15.19 -5.06 -1.42
N MET A 302 14.29 -4.74 -2.36
CA MET A 302 13.02 -5.46 -2.50
C MET A 302 13.23 -6.97 -2.75
N LEU A 303 14.28 -7.35 -3.49
CA LEU A 303 14.60 -8.76 -3.74
C LEU A 303 15.14 -9.45 -2.49
N GLU A 304 16.04 -8.82 -1.75
CA GLU A 304 16.54 -9.34 -0.47
C GLU A 304 15.40 -9.49 0.54
N ALA A 305 14.51 -8.47 0.65
CA ALA A 305 13.35 -8.54 1.52
C ALA A 305 12.43 -9.73 1.20
N SER A 306 12.21 -10.02 -0.10
CA SER A 306 11.38 -11.16 -0.52
C SER A 306 11.94 -12.53 -0.11
N SER A 307 13.16 -12.60 0.38
CA SER A 307 13.86 -13.81 0.84
C SER A 307 14.31 -13.74 2.29
N ASP A 308 14.05 -12.62 2.98
CA ASP A 308 14.37 -12.44 4.39
C ASP A 308 13.58 -13.43 5.27
N PRO A 309 14.24 -14.16 6.19
CA PRO A 309 13.55 -15.13 7.05
C PRO A 309 12.38 -14.53 7.86
N ASN A 310 12.46 -13.28 8.28
CA ASN A 310 11.36 -12.61 8.99
C ASN A 310 10.14 -12.39 8.09
N ILE A 311 10.35 -12.22 6.80
CA ILE A 311 9.29 -12.06 5.80
C ILE A 311 8.71 -13.43 5.42
N VAL A 312 9.59 -14.39 5.07
CA VAL A 312 9.19 -15.71 4.58
C VAL A 312 8.50 -16.54 5.67
N ASN A 313 9.08 -16.61 6.87
CA ASN A 313 8.53 -17.40 7.99
C ASN A 313 7.21 -16.84 8.52
N ASN A 314 6.93 -15.56 8.26
CA ASN A 314 5.64 -14.94 8.54
C ASN A 314 4.61 -15.13 7.43
N ASN A 315 4.96 -15.80 6.33
CA ASN A 315 4.13 -15.94 5.14
C ASN A 315 3.73 -14.61 4.49
N TYR A 316 4.55 -13.55 4.64
CA TYR A 316 4.35 -12.27 3.94
C TYR A 316 4.75 -12.38 2.46
N VAL A 317 5.44 -13.46 2.09
CA VAL A 317 5.60 -13.95 0.73
C VAL A 317 5.04 -15.36 0.70
N THR A 318 4.20 -15.66 -0.27
CA THR A 318 3.64 -16.99 -0.51
C THR A 318 3.75 -17.36 -1.98
N GLU A 319 3.48 -18.61 -2.31
CA GLU A 319 3.49 -19.12 -3.67
C GLU A 319 2.11 -19.54 -4.09
N VAL A 320 1.72 -19.17 -5.32
CA VAL A 320 0.44 -19.53 -5.93
C VAL A 320 0.71 -20.27 -7.22
N TRP A 321 -0.02 -21.38 -7.42
CA TRP A 321 0.06 -22.18 -8.63
C TRP A 321 -0.65 -21.52 -9.81
N TYR A 322 0.05 -21.43 -10.94
CA TYR A 322 -0.46 -20.90 -12.20
C TYR A 322 -0.50 -22.03 -13.24
N PRO A 323 -1.67 -22.64 -13.48
CA PRO A 323 -1.81 -23.79 -14.43
C PRO A 323 -1.30 -23.47 -15.83
N GLU A 324 -1.56 -22.25 -16.32
CA GLU A 324 -1.17 -21.80 -17.66
C GLU A 324 0.34 -21.65 -17.84
N LEU A 325 1.08 -21.47 -16.75
CA LEU A 325 2.53 -21.34 -16.73
C LEU A 325 3.23 -22.62 -16.25
N ASN A 326 2.43 -23.59 -15.78
CA ASN A 326 2.89 -24.83 -15.16
C ASN A 326 3.97 -24.57 -14.06
N LYS A 327 3.76 -23.52 -13.23
CA LYS A 327 4.66 -23.19 -12.14
C LYS A 327 4.00 -22.39 -11.02
N ASN A 328 4.66 -22.34 -9.87
CA ASN A 328 4.35 -21.41 -8.81
C ASN A 328 4.98 -20.03 -9.08
N LEU A 329 4.24 -18.96 -8.76
CA LEU A 329 4.76 -17.61 -8.69
C LEU A 329 4.67 -17.09 -7.25
N LYS A 330 5.71 -16.39 -6.83
CA LYS A 330 5.71 -15.69 -5.53
C LYS A 330 4.80 -14.48 -5.61
N VAL A 331 3.94 -14.34 -4.60
CA VAL A 331 3.03 -13.21 -4.44
C VAL A 331 3.10 -12.71 -2.99
N HIS A 332 2.62 -11.51 -2.73
CA HIS A 332 2.49 -11.03 -1.36
C HIS A 332 1.52 -11.92 -0.57
N GLY A 333 1.90 -12.31 0.62
CA GLY A 333 1.00 -12.87 1.62
C GLY A 333 0.10 -11.79 2.24
N THR A 334 -0.73 -12.20 3.17
CA THR A 334 -1.49 -11.25 3.99
C THR A 334 -0.69 -10.90 5.25
N PRO A 335 -0.75 -9.65 5.74
CA PRO A 335 -0.09 -9.27 6.99
C PRO A 335 -0.79 -9.82 8.24
N TRP A 336 -1.98 -10.38 8.10
CA TRP A 336 -2.78 -10.88 9.22
C TRP A 336 -2.68 -12.40 9.36
N LYS A 337 -2.59 -12.86 10.61
CA LYS A 337 -2.68 -14.28 10.97
C LYS A 337 -3.92 -14.50 11.86
N PHE A 338 -5.01 -14.91 11.24
CA PHE A 338 -6.22 -15.27 11.97
C PHE A 338 -6.11 -16.73 12.46
N SER A 339 -6.31 -16.96 13.75
CA SER A 339 -6.18 -18.29 14.35
C SER A 339 -7.27 -19.28 13.91
N LYS A 340 -8.44 -18.80 13.47
CA LYS A 340 -9.59 -19.63 13.10
C LYS A 340 -9.99 -19.51 11.63
N THR A 341 -9.70 -18.39 11.00
CA THR A 341 -10.07 -18.07 9.62
C THR A 341 -8.84 -17.63 8.84
N PRO A 342 -7.87 -18.52 8.59
CA PRO A 342 -6.65 -18.16 7.86
C PRO A 342 -7.01 -17.64 6.46
N ALA A 343 -6.21 -16.74 5.94
CA ALA A 343 -6.40 -16.24 4.58
C ALA A 343 -6.18 -17.35 3.55
N ASN A 344 -6.95 -17.27 2.46
CA ASN A 344 -6.88 -18.23 1.33
C ASN A 344 -6.46 -17.46 0.07
N ILE A 345 -5.17 -17.44 -0.20
CA ILE A 345 -4.59 -16.71 -1.32
C ILE A 345 -4.69 -17.56 -2.60
N LYS A 346 -5.36 -17.02 -3.60
CA LYS A 346 -5.56 -17.64 -4.91
C LYS A 346 -4.94 -16.75 -5.99
N ARG A 347 -4.73 -17.26 -7.21
CA ARG A 347 -4.33 -16.43 -8.35
C ARG A 347 -5.41 -15.44 -8.76
N ALA A 348 -5.03 -14.41 -9.50
CA ALA A 348 -5.99 -13.55 -10.17
C ALA A 348 -6.69 -14.27 -11.33
N PRO A 349 -7.94 -13.91 -11.67
CA PRO A 349 -8.70 -14.55 -12.73
C PRO A 349 -8.26 -14.08 -14.12
N LYS A 350 -8.44 -14.94 -15.13
CA LYS A 350 -8.43 -14.51 -16.53
C LYS A 350 -9.61 -13.58 -16.81
N LEU A 351 -9.52 -12.80 -17.88
CA LEU A 351 -10.59 -11.88 -18.27
C LEU A 351 -11.88 -12.65 -18.58
N GLY A 352 -12.94 -12.35 -17.82
CA GLY A 352 -14.25 -13.00 -17.96
C GLY A 352 -14.28 -14.48 -17.58
N GLU A 353 -13.30 -14.98 -16.83
CA GLU A 353 -13.21 -16.37 -16.41
C GLU A 353 -14.51 -16.89 -15.77
N HIS A 354 -15.20 -16.03 -15.04
CA HIS A 354 -16.39 -16.39 -14.26
C HIS A 354 -17.72 -15.94 -14.91
N ASN A 355 -17.69 -15.50 -16.18
CA ASN A 355 -18.90 -15.02 -16.88
C ASN A 355 -20.05 -16.05 -16.82
N SER A 356 -19.76 -17.30 -17.18
CA SER A 356 -20.79 -18.34 -17.23
C SER A 356 -21.36 -18.70 -15.87
N GLU A 357 -20.49 -18.79 -14.85
CA GLU A 357 -20.90 -19.08 -13.47
C GLU A 357 -21.82 -17.98 -12.92
N ILE A 358 -21.36 -16.72 -13.01
CA ILE A 358 -22.09 -15.59 -12.42
C ILE A 358 -23.42 -15.36 -13.15
N LEU A 359 -23.42 -15.39 -14.48
CA LEU A 359 -24.65 -15.18 -15.25
C LEU A 359 -25.66 -16.29 -15.03
N LYS A 360 -25.22 -17.55 -14.91
CA LYS A 360 -26.08 -18.68 -14.57
C LYS A 360 -26.74 -18.49 -13.20
N ASN A 361 -25.96 -18.07 -12.19
CA ASN A 361 -26.48 -17.81 -10.84
C ASN A 361 -27.52 -16.68 -10.83
N LEU A 362 -27.41 -15.70 -11.74
CA LEU A 362 -28.42 -14.65 -11.94
C LEU A 362 -29.62 -15.07 -12.79
N GLY A 363 -29.72 -16.34 -13.17
CA GLY A 363 -30.85 -16.91 -13.94
C GLY A 363 -30.77 -16.70 -15.46
N TYR A 364 -29.60 -16.35 -16.00
CA TYR A 364 -29.41 -16.27 -17.47
C TYR A 364 -29.04 -17.63 -18.08
N THR A 365 -29.60 -17.93 -19.25
CA THR A 365 -29.28 -19.14 -20.00
C THR A 365 -28.04 -19.00 -20.86
N ALA A 366 -27.42 -20.09 -21.28
CA ALA A 366 -26.24 -20.07 -22.17
C ALA A 366 -26.48 -19.28 -23.47
N VAL A 367 -27.68 -19.36 -24.05
CA VAL A 367 -28.07 -18.60 -25.24
C VAL A 367 -28.11 -17.08 -24.93
N SER A 368 -28.61 -16.68 -23.76
CA SER A 368 -28.71 -15.28 -23.37
C SER A 368 -27.33 -14.59 -23.27
N TYR A 369 -26.29 -15.28 -22.78
CA TYR A 369 -24.97 -14.63 -22.69
C TYR A 369 -24.08 -14.83 -23.93
N THR A 370 -24.37 -15.79 -24.82
CA THR A 370 -23.74 -15.83 -26.15
C THR A 370 -24.16 -14.58 -26.96
N HIS A 371 -25.42 -14.17 -26.88
CA HIS A 371 -25.90 -12.93 -27.46
C HIS A 371 -25.27 -11.66 -26.77
N LEU A 372 -24.99 -11.71 -25.49
CA LEU A 372 -24.26 -10.63 -24.80
C LEU A 372 -22.83 -10.49 -25.36
N ARG A 373 -22.12 -11.61 -25.61
CA ARG A 373 -20.79 -11.64 -26.24
C ARG A 373 -20.81 -11.13 -27.69
N ALA A 374 -21.78 -11.56 -28.49
CA ALA A 374 -21.88 -11.19 -29.92
C ALA A 374 -22.11 -9.68 -30.10
N HIS A 375 -22.89 -9.02 -29.24
CA HIS A 375 -23.08 -7.56 -29.25
C HIS A 375 -21.87 -6.76 -28.73
N GLU A 376 -20.94 -7.42 -28.02
CA GLU A 376 -19.71 -6.81 -27.50
C GLU A 376 -18.59 -6.71 -28.56
N THR A 377 -18.62 -7.61 -29.57
CA THR A 377 -17.59 -7.68 -30.63
C THR A 377 -17.98 -6.95 -31.93
N SER A 378 -19.21 -6.48 -32.08
CA SER A 378 -19.74 -5.95 -33.36
C SER A 378 -19.75 -4.40 -33.50
N LYS A 379 -18.94 -3.68 -32.70
CA LYS A 379 -18.69 -2.23 -32.90
C LYS A 379 -17.21 -1.94 -32.81
N HIS A 380 -16.54 -2.12 -33.90
CA HIS A 380 -15.34 -1.41 -34.30
C HIS A 380 -15.68 -0.53 -35.50
#